data_0e8f551d5684954ac05200956f6adab5
#
_entry.id   0e8f551d5684954ac05200956f6adab5
#
_cell.length_a   1.000
_cell.length_b   1.000
_cell.length_c   1.000
_cell.angle_alpha   90.00
_cell.angle_beta   90.00
_cell.angle_gamma   90.00
#
_symmetry.space_group_name_H-M   'P 1'
#
loop_
_entity.id
_entity.type
_entity.pdbx_description
1 polymer ?
#
loop_
_entity_poly.entity_id
_entity_poly.type
_entity_poly.pdbx_seq_one_letter_code
_entity_poly.pdbx_strand_id
1 'polypeptide(L)'
;NEAVNRQCLDLQKRLSADGFRNCVLKGQGVATLYGEHLRGLRQSGDIDCWVEGGFEKVNAWAQKIAPSKEINQHHIHFDIYDETEVELHYYPFNLTSPSKNKILRKFFKDQEEICFTNESSLGFCVPTSEFNLVFLMVHIFHHLFTEGVGLRQLMDYYMVLCTASGSKFQKVSEVQVVVRALGLERFASALMWVLGEVFGLEREQMLWKPNKKDGTFLLEEVMLSGNFGKQDARQKGLYDSKWKSFWLVHGKTFRFWRFDRWAWFWSPIHRVRSKIWQLKRGYK
;
A
#
# COMPACT_ATOMS: atom_id res chain seq x y z
N ASN A 1 -14.54 -13.10 -4.73
CA ASN A 1 -14.57 -11.66 -5.06
C ASN A 1 -15.94 -11.02 -4.80
N GLU A 2 -17.07 -11.60 -5.25
CA GLU A 2 -18.41 -11.00 -5.04
C GLU A 2 -18.77 -10.85 -3.56
N ALA A 3 -18.44 -11.83 -2.72
CA ALA A 3 -18.66 -11.73 -1.27
C ALA A 3 -17.90 -10.52 -0.70
N VAL A 4 -16.61 -10.38 -1.05
CA VAL A 4 -15.78 -9.26 -0.58
C VAL A 4 -16.29 -7.92 -1.12
N ASN A 5 -16.79 -7.85 -2.37
CA ASN A 5 -17.42 -6.64 -2.90
C ASN A 5 -18.67 -6.24 -2.09
N ARG A 6 -19.52 -7.21 -1.71
CA ARG A 6 -20.69 -6.96 -0.83
C ARG A 6 -20.25 -6.47 0.55
N GLN A 7 -19.17 -7.02 1.09
CA GLN A 7 -18.61 -6.57 2.37
C GLN A 7 -18.04 -5.15 2.28
N CYS A 8 -17.39 -4.76 1.17
CA CYS A 8 -16.95 -3.38 0.94
C CYS A 8 -18.15 -2.40 0.94
N LEU A 9 -19.25 -2.77 0.26
CA LEU A 9 -20.47 -1.96 0.24
C LEU A 9 -21.13 -1.86 1.62
N ASP A 10 -21.21 -2.96 2.36
CA ASP A 10 -21.74 -2.99 3.72
C ASP A 10 -20.90 -2.12 4.66
N LEU A 11 -19.59 -2.27 4.63
CA LEU A 11 -18.67 -1.46 5.44
C LEU A 11 -18.82 0.04 5.15
N GLN A 12 -18.86 0.42 3.86
CA GLN A 12 -19.05 1.82 3.48
C GLN A 12 -20.38 2.37 3.98
N LYS A 13 -21.47 1.60 3.87
CA LYS A 13 -22.79 2.00 4.38
C LYS A 13 -22.79 2.21 5.90
N ARG A 14 -22.17 1.31 6.66
CA ARG A 14 -22.03 1.42 8.12
C ARG A 14 -21.27 2.68 8.52
N LEU A 15 -20.08 2.90 7.89
CA LEU A 15 -19.27 4.08 8.15
C LEU A 15 -20.02 5.37 7.80
N SER A 16 -20.68 5.40 6.64
CA SER A 16 -21.45 6.58 6.19
C SER A 16 -22.66 6.88 7.07
N ALA A 17 -23.35 5.86 7.57
CA ALA A 17 -24.47 6.03 8.52
C ALA A 17 -24.04 6.71 9.83
N ASP A 18 -22.79 6.48 10.26
CA ASP A 18 -22.20 7.10 11.44
C ASP A 18 -21.39 8.37 11.12
N GLY A 19 -21.53 8.90 9.90
CA GLY A 19 -20.96 10.19 9.47
C GLY A 19 -19.49 10.15 9.07
N PHE A 20 -18.94 8.99 8.74
CA PHE A 20 -17.56 8.84 8.24
C PHE A 20 -17.53 8.74 6.71
N ARG A 21 -16.86 9.67 6.06
CA ARG A 21 -16.49 9.49 4.64
C ARG A 21 -15.36 8.48 4.55
N ASN A 22 -15.37 7.67 3.50
CA ASN A 22 -14.41 6.59 3.36
C ASN A 22 -14.23 6.15 1.91
N CYS A 23 -13.14 5.45 1.61
CA CYS A 23 -12.95 4.76 0.34
C CYS A 23 -12.14 3.47 0.51
N VAL A 24 -12.41 2.49 -0.36
CA VAL A 24 -11.72 1.20 -0.37
C VAL A 24 -10.38 1.36 -1.11
N LEU A 25 -9.29 1.13 -0.39
CA LEU A 25 -7.92 1.18 -0.92
C LEU A 25 -7.60 -0.12 -1.68
N LYS A 26 -6.38 -0.23 -2.22
CA LYS A 26 -5.80 -1.44 -2.88
C LYS A 26 -6.82 -2.57 -3.13
N GLY A 27 -6.49 -3.82 -3.03
CA GLY A 27 -7.43 -4.96 -3.05
C GLY A 27 -8.60 -4.79 -4.00
N GLN A 28 -9.79 -4.70 -3.45
CA GLN A 28 -11.04 -4.54 -4.19
C GLN A 28 -11.17 -3.14 -4.83
N GLY A 29 -10.54 -2.10 -4.24
CA GLY A 29 -10.48 -0.78 -4.85
C GLY A 29 -9.78 -0.79 -6.22
N VAL A 30 -8.64 -1.48 -6.33
CA VAL A 30 -7.91 -1.65 -7.60
C VAL A 30 -8.58 -2.66 -8.52
N ALA A 31 -9.25 -3.68 -7.98
CA ALA A 31 -9.98 -4.67 -8.79
C ALA A 31 -11.03 -4.03 -9.70
N THR A 32 -11.54 -2.84 -9.36
CA THR A 32 -12.47 -2.07 -10.20
C THR A 32 -11.86 -1.67 -11.56
N LEU A 33 -10.53 -1.59 -11.64
CA LEU A 33 -9.80 -1.23 -12.86
C LEU A 33 -9.54 -2.42 -13.79
N TYR A 34 -9.77 -3.64 -13.31
CA TYR A 34 -9.64 -4.84 -14.13
C TYR A 34 -10.87 -5.01 -15.02
N GLY A 35 -10.67 -5.42 -16.28
CA GLY A 35 -11.79 -5.79 -17.15
C GLY A 35 -12.64 -6.90 -16.51
N GLU A 36 -13.93 -6.97 -16.87
CA GLU A 36 -14.89 -7.89 -16.23
C GLU A 36 -14.41 -9.34 -16.16
N HIS A 37 -13.80 -9.85 -17.24
CA HIS A 37 -13.28 -11.21 -17.34
C HIS A 37 -12.03 -11.45 -16.46
N LEU A 38 -11.25 -10.43 -16.13
CA LEU A 38 -10.06 -10.55 -15.27
C LEU A 38 -10.37 -10.25 -13.81
N ARG A 39 -11.38 -9.42 -13.54
CA ARG A 39 -11.76 -9.02 -12.18
C ARG A 39 -12.10 -10.23 -11.31
N GLY A 40 -12.81 -11.20 -11.86
CA GLY A 40 -13.16 -12.46 -11.16
C GLY A 40 -11.96 -13.34 -10.84
N LEU A 41 -10.88 -13.26 -11.63
CA LEU A 41 -9.67 -14.07 -11.47
C LEU A 41 -8.65 -13.43 -10.51
N ARG A 42 -8.77 -12.13 -10.22
CA ARG A 42 -7.90 -11.48 -9.22
C ARG A 42 -8.23 -12.05 -7.84
N GLN A 43 -7.26 -12.70 -7.21
CA GLN A 43 -7.42 -13.19 -5.85
C GLN A 43 -7.72 -12.03 -4.90
N SER A 44 -8.87 -12.08 -4.21
CA SER A 44 -9.20 -11.17 -3.11
C SER A 44 -8.29 -11.41 -1.90
N GLY A 45 -8.19 -10.44 -1.03
CA GLY A 45 -7.49 -10.49 0.23
C GLY A 45 -8.29 -9.74 1.29
N ASP A 46 -7.58 -9.02 2.13
CA ASP A 46 -8.07 -8.06 3.10
C ASP A 46 -8.87 -6.90 2.46
N ILE A 47 -9.73 -6.27 3.25
CA ILE A 47 -10.39 -5.01 2.92
C ILE A 47 -9.65 -3.89 3.63
N ASP A 48 -8.95 -3.06 2.86
CA ASP A 48 -8.36 -1.83 3.36
C ASP A 48 -9.30 -0.67 3.10
N CYS A 49 -9.76 -0.01 4.14
CA CYS A 49 -10.68 1.10 4.03
C CYS A 49 -10.09 2.37 4.65
N TRP A 50 -9.83 3.39 3.84
CA TRP A 50 -9.42 4.70 4.35
C TRP A 50 -10.65 5.45 4.87
N VAL A 51 -10.60 5.85 6.14
CA VAL A 51 -11.71 6.46 6.87
C VAL A 51 -11.30 7.86 7.33
N GLU A 52 -12.16 8.84 7.09
CA GLU A 52 -11.98 10.21 7.55
C GLU A 52 -12.03 10.32 9.09
N GLY A 53 -11.30 11.28 9.63
CA GLY A 53 -11.43 11.65 11.05
C GLY A 53 -10.20 11.38 11.90
N GLY A 54 -9.20 10.67 11.36
CA GLY A 54 -7.95 10.37 12.04
C GLY A 54 -8.09 9.34 13.15
N PHE A 55 -6.97 9.05 13.82
CA PHE A 55 -6.88 7.96 14.80
C PHE A 55 -7.97 7.99 15.88
N GLU A 56 -8.13 9.11 16.57
CA GLU A 56 -8.99 9.18 17.78
C GLU A 56 -10.46 8.87 17.47
N LYS A 57 -10.99 9.43 16.36
CA LYS A 57 -12.39 9.23 15.96
C LYS A 57 -12.61 7.81 15.43
N VAL A 58 -11.75 7.36 14.50
CA VAL A 58 -11.88 6.04 13.88
C VAL A 58 -11.70 4.93 14.90
N ASN A 59 -10.69 5.05 15.78
CA ASN A 59 -10.45 4.09 16.84
C ASN A 59 -11.62 4.04 17.83
N ALA A 60 -12.14 5.19 18.28
CA ALA A 60 -13.26 5.23 19.21
C ALA A 60 -14.52 4.58 18.63
N TRP A 61 -14.76 4.75 17.33
CA TRP A 61 -15.86 4.10 16.62
C TRP A 61 -15.64 2.59 16.51
N ALA A 62 -14.47 2.17 16.02
CA ALA A 62 -14.15 0.77 15.81
C ALA A 62 -14.20 -0.03 17.12
N GLN A 63 -13.65 0.49 18.20
CA GLN A 63 -13.62 -0.17 19.52
C GLN A 63 -15.02 -0.39 20.13
N LYS A 64 -16.03 0.40 19.73
CA LYS A 64 -17.42 0.19 20.19
C LYS A 64 -18.08 -0.99 19.49
N ILE A 65 -17.69 -1.29 18.26
CA ILE A 65 -18.34 -2.29 17.40
C ILE A 65 -17.57 -3.62 17.46
N ALA A 66 -16.27 -3.59 17.21
CA ALA A 66 -15.38 -4.75 17.24
C ALA A 66 -14.06 -4.36 17.94
N PRO A 67 -13.95 -4.56 19.27
CA PRO A 67 -12.75 -4.22 20.02
C PRO A 67 -11.53 -4.99 19.51
N SER A 68 -10.51 -4.27 19.06
CA SER A 68 -9.24 -4.83 18.60
C SER A 68 -8.06 -4.33 19.41
N LYS A 69 -7.06 -5.17 19.61
CA LYS A 69 -5.75 -4.83 20.19
C LYS A 69 -4.67 -4.63 19.14
N GLU A 70 -4.96 -5.00 17.89
CA GLU A 70 -4.03 -4.88 16.77
C GLU A 70 -4.16 -3.53 16.09
N ILE A 71 -3.35 -2.59 16.58
CA ILE A 71 -3.32 -1.21 16.13
C ILE A 71 -1.91 -0.82 15.79
N ASN A 72 -1.75 -0.11 14.68
CA ASN A 72 -0.50 0.52 14.34
C ASN A 72 -0.68 2.00 13.94
N GLN A 73 0.37 2.67 13.45
CA GLN A 73 0.36 4.11 13.25
C GLN A 73 -0.52 4.61 12.10
N HIS A 74 -1.15 3.74 11.32
CA HIS A 74 -1.97 4.16 10.18
C HIS A 74 -3.28 3.38 10.04
N HIS A 75 -3.41 2.20 10.65
CA HIS A 75 -4.66 1.42 10.64
C HIS A 75 -4.93 0.70 11.96
N ILE A 76 -6.14 0.19 12.10
CA ILE A 76 -6.61 -0.74 13.12
C ILE A 76 -7.26 -1.93 12.43
N HIS A 77 -6.99 -3.15 12.92
CA HIS A 77 -7.74 -4.34 12.53
C HIS A 77 -9.18 -4.24 13.05
N PHE A 78 -10.15 -4.59 12.21
CA PHE A 78 -11.57 -4.44 12.49
C PHE A 78 -12.32 -5.70 12.07
N ASP A 79 -12.38 -6.69 12.96
CA ASP A 79 -12.87 -8.03 12.69
C ASP A 79 -14.40 -8.09 12.79
N ILE A 80 -15.10 -7.70 11.72
CA ILE A 80 -16.56 -7.75 11.61
C ILE A 80 -17.06 -8.81 10.61
N TYR A 81 -16.17 -9.46 9.88
CA TYR A 81 -16.49 -10.53 8.94
C TYR A 81 -15.65 -11.76 9.26
N ASP A 82 -16.27 -12.95 9.26
CA ASP A 82 -15.64 -14.20 9.71
C ASP A 82 -14.44 -14.63 8.83
N GLU A 83 -14.51 -14.39 7.51
CA GLU A 83 -13.53 -14.88 6.54
C GLU A 83 -12.71 -13.77 5.86
N THR A 84 -12.94 -12.52 6.21
CA THR A 84 -12.29 -11.38 5.55
C THR A 84 -11.75 -10.42 6.59
N GLU A 85 -10.44 -10.28 6.63
CA GLU A 85 -9.76 -9.28 7.44
C GLU A 85 -10.09 -7.87 6.95
N VAL A 86 -10.35 -6.95 7.86
CA VAL A 86 -10.61 -5.54 7.56
C VAL A 86 -9.59 -4.67 8.29
N GLU A 87 -8.96 -3.76 7.55
CA GLU A 87 -8.10 -2.72 8.10
C GLU A 87 -8.74 -1.35 7.89
N LEU A 88 -9.09 -0.67 8.98
CA LEU A 88 -9.54 0.72 8.92
C LEU A 88 -8.34 1.66 9.00
N HIS A 89 -8.02 2.29 7.89
CA HIS A 89 -6.91 3.23 7.75
C HIS A 89 -7.36 4.65 8.11
N TYR A 90 -6.84 5.20 9.19
CA TYR A 90 -7.00 6.63 9.51
C TYR A 90 -5.91 7.52 8.86
N TYR A 91 -4.91 6.89 8.27
CA TYR A 91 -3.99 7.40 7.24
C TYR A 91 -3.76 6.29 6.23
N PRO A 92 -3.76 6.59 4.92
CA PRO A 92 -3.57 5.54 3.91
C PRO A 92 -2.28 4.75 4.11
N PHE A 93 -1.16 5.44 4.42
CA PHE A 93 0.12 4.79 4.66
C PHE A 93 1.12 5.65 5.46
N ASN A 94 2.12 4.99 6.07
CA ASN A 94 3.27 5.62 6.70
C ASN A 94 4.59 5.00 6.22
N LEU A 95 5.56 5.86 5.89
CA LEU A 95 6.95 5.48 5.67
C LEU A 95 7.76 5.55 6.97
N THR A 96 8.96 4.97 6.97
CA THR A 96 9.86 4.99 8.15
C THR A 96 10.42 6.38 8.44
N SER A 97 10.70 7.18 7.39
CA SER A 97 11.26 8.53 7.49
C SER A 97 10.20 9.60 7.83
N PRO A 98 10.39 10.39 8.89
CA PRO A 98 9.46 11.47 9.26
C PRO A 98 9.29 12.54 8.17
N SER A 99 10.37 12.90 7.48
CA SER A 99 10.31 13.90 6.40
C SER A 99 9.51 13.40 5.21
N LYS A 100 9.73 12.15 4.80
CA LYS A 100 8.94 11.50 3.73
C LYS A 100 7.48 11.37 4.14
N ASN A 101 7.18 11.07 5.40
CA ASN A 101 5.81 11.02 5.90
C ASN A 101 5.10 12.37 5.83
N LYS A 102 5.79 13.48 6.09
CA LYS A 102 5.20 14.82 5.97
C LYS A 102 4.75 15.09 4.53
N ILE A 103 5.58 14.73 3.54
CA ILE A 103 5.27 14.86 2.11
C ILE A 103 4.06 13.98 1.75
N LEU A 104 4.10 12.71 2.14
CA LEU A 104 3.08 11.73 1.82
C LEU A 104 1.71 12.10 2.43
N ARG A 105 1.69 12.54 3.69
CA ARG A 105 0.46 12.98 4.37
C ARG A 105 -0.14 14.22 3.74
N LYS A 106 0.71 15.17 3.29
CA LYS A 106 0.22 16.33 2.54
C LYS A 106 -0.45 15.87 1.25
N PHE A 107 0.21 15.03 0.46
CA PHE A 107 -0.35 14.49 -0.77
C PHE A 107 -1.69 13.76 -0.52
N PHE A 108 -1.78 12.88 0.48
CA PHE A 108 -3.02 12.20 0.82
C PHE A 108 -4.13 13.18 1.22
N LYS A 109 -3.80 14.21 2.00
CA LYS A 109 -4.78 15.23 2.40
C LYS A 109 -5.30 16.02 1.20
N ASP A 110 -4.42 16.36 0.25
CA ASP A 110 -4.79 17.06 -0.99
C ASP A 110 -5.71 16.21 -1.90
N GLN A 111 -5.65 14.87 -1.79
CA GLN A 111 -6.47 13.91 -2.55
C GLN A 111 -7.74 13.43 -1.82
N GLU A 112 -7.86 13.68 -0.53
CA GLU A 112 -8.88 13.10 0.35
C GLU A 112 -10.30 13.33 -0.15
N GLU A 113 -10.67 14.57 -0.47
CA GLU A 113 -12.01 14.94 -0.91
C GLU A 113 -12.45 14.18 -2.16
N ILE A 114 -11.56 14.13 -3.16
CA ILE A 114 -11.84 13.45 -4.43
C ILE A 114 -11.96 11.94 -4.21
N CYS A 115 -11.07 11.34 -3.41
CA CYS A 115 -11.10 9.89 -3.13
C CYS A 115 -12.39 9.46 -2.43
N PHE A 116 -12.90 10.26 -1.49
CA PHE A 116 -14.13 9.94 -0.76
C PHE A 116 -15.42 10.18 -1.54
N THR A 117 -15.35 10.80 -2.71
CA THR A 117 -16.50 11.05 -3.60
C THR A 117 -16.38 10.32 -4.93
N ASN A 118 -15.27 9.62 -5.20
CA ASN A 118 -15.03 8.88 -6.45
C ASN A 118 -15.68 7.49 -6.37
N GLU A 119 -16.94 7.40 -6.70
CA GLU A 119 -17.70 6.14 -6.70
C GLU A 119 -17.29 5.25 -7.88
N SER A 120 -17.02 4.00 -7.61
CA SER A 120 -16.69 2.97 -8.60
C SER A 120 -17.93 2.34 -9.24
N SER A 121 -17.74 1.59 -10.34
CA SER A 121 -18.80 0.78 -10.96
C SER A 121 -19.38 -0.30 -10.04
N LEU A 122 -18.77 -0.57 -8.91
CA LEU A 122 -19.24 -1.52 -7.89
C LEU A 122 -20.02 -0.84 -6.75
N GLY A 123 -20.22 0.49 -6.80
CA GLY A 123 -21.03 1.26 -5.87
C GLY A 123 -20.35 1.67 -4.58
N PHE A 124 -19.06 1.41 -4.40
CA PHE A 124 -18.27 1.94 -3.29
C PHE A 124 -17.20 2.91 -3.80
N CYS A 125 -16.80 3.85 -2.94
CA CYS A 125 -15.77 4.83 -3.26
C CYS A 125 -14.39 4.20 -3.31
N VAL A 126 -13.57 4.67 -4.27
CA VAL A 126 -12.20 4.20 -4.51
C VAL A 126 -11.27 5.39 -4.78
N PRO A 127 -9.97 5.27 -4.53
CA PRO A 127 -9.01 6.33 -4.85
C PRO A 127 -8.92 6.62 -6.35
N THR A 128 -8.51 7.84 -6.67
CA THR A 128 -8.19 8.25 -8.04
C THR A 128 -6.96 7.50 -8.58
N SER A 129 -6.76 7.54 -9.90
CA SER A 129 -5.54 6.97 -10.51
C SER A 129 -4.28 7.65 -10.00
N GLU A 130 -4.28 8.98 -9.85
CA GLU A 130 -3.15 9.76 -9.33
C GLU A 130 -2.79 9.37 -7.89
N PHE A 131 -3.80 9.20 -7.04
CA PHE A 131 -3.59 8.70 -5.69
C PHE A 131 -2.95 7.29 -5.73
N ASN A 132 -3.52 6.37 -6.51
CA ASN A 132 -3.05 5.00 -6.60
C ASN A 132 -1.63 4.89 -7.16
N LEU A 133 -1.23 5.76 -8.10
CA LEU A 133 0.14 5.79 -8.63
C LEU A 133 1.19 6.09 -7.56
N VAL A 134 0.88 6.94 -6.58
CA VAL A 134 1.77 7.21 -5.44
C VAL A 134 1.61 6.15 -4.36
N PHE A 135 0.37 5.87 -3.97
CA PHE A 135 0.06 4.98 -2.85
C PHE A 135 0.56 3.55 -3.07
N LEU A 136 0.24 2.93 -4.22
CA LEU A 136 0.68 1.57 -4.51
C LEU A 136 2.19 1.48 -4.70
N MET A 137 2.83 2.49 -5.30
CA MET A 137 4.29 2.53 -5.41
C MET A 137 4.95 2.53 -4.03
N VAL A 138 4.46 3.39 -3.12
CA VAL A 138 4.97 3.46 -1.74
C VAL A 138 4.70 2.17 -0.99
N HIS A 139 3.55 1.55 -1.21
CA HIS A 139 3.17 0.28 -0.61
C HIS A 139 4.07 -0.87 -1.10
N ILE A 140 4.28 -1.01 -2.41
CA ILE A 140 5.21 -1.99 -3.01
C ILE A 140 6.62 -1.77 -2.47
N PHE A 141 7.07 -0.51 -2.46
CA PHE A 141 8.38 -0.14 -1.93
C PHE A 141 8.55 -0.57 -0.46
N HIS A 142 7.56 -0.31 0.39
CA HIS A 142 7.61 -0.69 1.81
C HIS A 142 7.68 -2.22 1.98
N HIS A 143 6.82 -2.97 1.29
CA HIS A 143 6.82 -4.42 1.37
C HIS A 143 8.12 -5.06 0.88
N LEU A 144 8.78 -4.46 -0.10
CA LEU A 144 10.10 -4.91 -0.55
C LEU A 144 11.12 -4.93 0.62
N PHE A 145 11.07 -3.93 1.50
CA PHE A 145 11.97 -3.82 2.65
C PHE A 145 11.53 -4.66 3.87
N THR A 146 10.27 -5.03 3.95
CA THR A 146 9.72 -5.75 5.12
C THR A 146 9.48 -7.23 4.82
N GLU A 147 8.41 -7.54 4.18
CA GLU A 147 7.91 -8.91 4.01
C GLU A 147 8.35 -9.53 2.67
N GLY A 148 8.23 -8.77 1.61
CA GLY A 148 8.42 -9.21 0.23
C GLY A 148 7.23 -8.80 -0.63
N VAL A 149 7.43 -8.77 -1.95
CA VAL A 149 6.45 -8.35 -2.94
C VAL A 149 6.19 -9.48 -3.92
N GLY A 150 4.92 -9.76 -4.22
CA GLY A 150 4.54 -10.70 -5.25
C GLY A 150 4.12 -10.02 -6.56
N LEU A 151 4.00 -10.82 -7.63
CA LEU A 151 3.58 -10.32 -8.95
C LEU A 151 2.16 -9.71 -8.93
N ARG A 152 1.30 -10.10 -7.99
CA ARG A 152 -0.04 -9.54 -7.85
C ARG A 152 -0.02 -8.03 -7.57
N GLN A 153 0.85 -7.58 -6.65
CA GLN A 153 0.98 -6.15 -6.35
C GLN A 153 1.54 -5.36 -7.55
N LEU A 154 2.44 -5.98 -8.32
CA LEU A 154 2.96 -5.38 -9.55
C LEU A 154 1.89 -5.31 -10.64
N MET A 155 1.05 -6.34 -10.77
CA MET A 155 -0.09 -6.34 -11.70
C MET A 155 -1.11 -5.26 -11.33
N ASP A 156 -1.41 -5.07 -10.04
CA ASP A 156 -2.29 -3.98 -9.60
C ASP A 156 -1.74 -2.61 -10.04
N TYR A 157 -0.43 -2.39 -9.90
CA TYR A 157 0.21 -1.15 -10.35
C TYR A 157 0.19 -0.99 -11.87
N TYR A 158 0.41 -2.08 -12.62
CA TYR A 158 0.27 -2.13 -14.07
C TYR A 158 -1.14 -1.71 -14.52
N MET A 159 -2.18 -2.24 -13.87
CA MET A 159 -3.57 -1.89 -14.20
C MET A 159 -3.89 -0.41 -13.97
N VAL A 160 -3.34 0.19 -12.92
CA VAL A 160 -3.47 1.63 -12.68
C VAL A 160 -2.81 2.43 -13.81
N LEU A 161 -1.61 2.06 -14.25
CA LEU A 161 -0.92 2.73 -15.36
C LEU A 161 -1.70 2.63 -16.67
N CYS A 162 -2.20 1.44 -17.03
CA CYS A 162 -2.99 1.22 -18.25
C CYS A 162 -4.27 2.07 -18.24
N THR A 163 -5.00 2.08 -17.12
CA THR A 163 -6.24 2.86 -17.00
C THR A 163 -5.97 4.35 -17.04
N ALA A 164 -4.94 4.80 -16.35
CA ALA A 164 -4.56 6.19 -16.31
C ALA A 164 -4.16 6.70 -17.71
N SER A 165 -3.43 5.94 -18.51
CA SER A 165 -3.01 6.30 -19.88
C SER A 165 -4.18 6.57 -20.82
N GLY A 166 -5.30 5.88 -20.64
CA GLY A 166 -6.52 6.08 -21.45
C GLY A 166 -7.27 7.38 -21.16
N SER A 167 -7.11 7.97 -19.98
CA SER A 167 -7.83 9.16 -19.50
C SER A 167 -6.97 10.43 -19.54
N LYS A 168 -6.13 10.65 -20.55
CA LYS A 168 -5.22 11.84 -20.66
C LYS A 168 -4.75 12.29 -19.27
N PHE A 169 -3.66 11.73 -18.79
CA PHE A 169 -3.01 12.11 -17.53
C PHE A 169 -2.94 13.65 -17.35
N GLN A 170 -3.91 14.24 -16.71
CA GLN A 170 -3.91 15.68 -16.47
C GLN A 170 -2.88 16.08 -15.40
N LYS A 171 -2.46 15.13 -14.54
CA LYS A 171 -1.62 15.40 -13.36
C LYS A 171 -0.39 14.50 -13.22
N VAL A 172 0.14 13.97 -14.33
CA VAL A 172 1.40 13.17 -14.30
C VAL A 172 2.54 13.93 -13.62
N SER A 173 2.67 15.23 -13.91
CA SER A 173 3.70 16.07 -13.32
C SER A 173 3.61 16.14 -11.79
N GLU A 174 2.40 16.18 -11.23
CA GLU A 174 2.19 16.19 -9.77
C GLU A 174 2.65 14.87 -9.14
N VAL A 175 2.28 13.72 -9.73
CA VAL A 175 2.74 12.39 -9.29
C VAL A 175 4.26 12.30 -9.33
N GLN A 176 4.88 12.75 -10.43
CA GLN A 176 6.35 12.73 -10.56
C GLN A 176 7.03 13.64 -9.52
N VAL A 177 6.48 14.82 -9.24
CA VAL A 177 7.00 15.71 -8.20
C VAL A 177 6.95 15.06 -6.82
N VAL A 178 5.84 14.42 -6.46
CA VAL A 178 5.70 13.72 -5.17
C VAL A 178 6.67 12.54 -5.08
N VAL A 179 6.76 11.69 -6.09
CA VAL A 179 7.67 10.53 -6.11
C VAL A 179 9.14 10.97 -6.04
N ARG A 180 9.51 12.08 -6.72
CA ARG A 180 10.83 12.69 -6.61
C ARG A 180 11.12 13.20 -5.20
N ALA A 181 10.18 13.92 -4.61
CA ALA A 181 10.31 14.45 -3.26
C ALA A 181 10.43 13.33 -2.20
N LEU A 182 9.82 12.16 -2.45
CA LEU A 182 9.99 10.95 -1.64
C LEU A 182 11.32 10.23 -1.89
N GLY A 183 12.09 10.62 -2.91
CA GLY A 183 13.34 9.98 -3.30
C GLY A 183 13.16 8.59 -3.91
N LEU A 184 12.04 8.35 -4.59
CA LEU A 184 11.66 7.04 -5.13
C LEU A 184 11.87 6.93 -6.65
N GLU A 185 12.48 7.93 -7.32
CA GLU A 185 12.64 7.92 -8.79
C GLU A 185 13.43 6.71 -9.31
N ARG A 186 14.50 6.32 -8.59
CA ARG A 186 15.30 5.15 -8.97
C ARG A 186 14.50 3.86 -8.87
N PHE A 187 13.71 3.72 -7.82
CA PHE A 187 12.79 2.59 -7.64
C PHE A 187 11.70 2.60 -8.71
N ALA A 188 11.10 3.76 -8.99
CA ALA A 188 10.11 3.93 -10.04
C ALA A 188 10.66 3.52 -11.42
N SER A 189 11.89 3.92 -11.77
CA SER A 189 12.55 3.51 -13.01
C SER A 189 12.81 2.00 -13.08
N ALA A 190 13.15 1.35 -11.97
CA ALA A 190 13.28 -0.10 -11.88
C ALA A 190 11.93 -0.78 -12.07
N LEU A 191 10.88 -0.26 -11.41
CA LEU A 191 9.52 -0.78 -11.52
C LEU A 191 8.99 -0.69 -12.96
N MET A 192 9.21 0.45 -13.66
CA MET A 192 8.82 0.58 -15.08
C MET A 192 9.48 -0.49 -15.96
N TRP A 193 10.76 -0.82 -15.72
CA TRP A 193 11.43 -1.87 -16.47
C TRP A 193 10.80 -3.24 -16.20
N VAL A 194 10.51 -3.56 -14.93
CA VAL A 194 9.86 -4.84 -14.56
C VAL A 194 8.48 -4.96 -15.20
N LEU A 195 7.67 -3.89 -15.16
CA LEU A 195 6.33 -3.92 -15.76
C LEU A 195 6.38 -4.08 -17.28
N GLY A 196 7.36 -3.46 -17.96
CA GLY A 196 7.58 -3.66 -19.39
C GLY A 196 7.99 -5.08 -19.73
N GLU A 197 8.92 -5.66 -18.95
CA GLU A 197 9.46 -7.01 -19.21
C GLU A 197 8.46 -8.12 -18.89
N VAL A 198 7.68 -7.98 -17.80
CA VAL A 198 6.81 -9.05 -17.28
C VAL A 198 5.39 -8.94 -17.83
N PHE A 199 4.84 -7.72 -17.94
CA PHE A 199 3.44 -7.50 -18.32
C PHE A 199 3.27 -6.79 -19.66
N GLY A 200 4.36 -6.43 -20.35
CA GLY A 200 4.29 -5.76 -21.65
C GLY A 200 3.85 -4.30 -21.56
N LEU A 201 4.14 -3.58 -20.45
CA LEU A 201 3.82 -2.16 -20.36
C LEU A 201 4.52 -1.38 -21.47
N GLU A 202 3.75 -0.68 -22.28
CA GLU A 202 4.25 0.12 -23.38
C GLU A 202 5.01 1.37 -22.91
N ARG A 203 5.99 1.83 -23.67
CA ARG A 203 6.84 2.98 -23.28
C ARG A 203 6.06 4.26 -23.06
N GLU A 204 5.01 4.45 -23.81
CA GLU A 204 4.10 5.60 -23.77
C GLU A 204 3.30 5.65 -22.48
N GLN A 205 3.13 4.51 -21.83
CA GLN A 205 2.46 4.37 -20.52
C GLN A 205 3.41 4.52 -19.32
N MET A 206 4.72 4.50 -19.57
CA MET A 206 5.73 4.59 -18.52
C MET A 206 5.91 6.02 -18.03
N LEU A 207 5.73 6.24 -16.73
CA LEU A 207 5.92 7.56 -16.11
C LEU A 207 7.39 7.93 -15.87
N TRP A 208 8.28 6.95 -15.84
CA TRP A 208 9.73 7.11 -15.72
C TRP A 208 10.45 6.28 -16.75
N LYS A 209 11.63 6.79 -17.17
CA LYS A 209 12.52 6.03 -18.06
C LYS A 209 12.91 4.70 -17.40
N PRO A 210 12.67 3.54 -18.02
CA PRO A 210 13.00 2.25 -17.44
C PRO A 210 14.50 2.07 -17.26
N ASN A 211 14.92 1.47 -16.14
CA ASN A 211 16.30 1.15 -15.82
C ASN A 211 16.48 -0.38 -15.73
N LYS A 212 17.10 -0.98 -16.75
CA LYS A 212 17.30 -2.44 -16.82
C LYS A 212 18.10 -2.98 -15.64
N LYS A 213 19.22 -2.34 -15.26
CA LYS A 213 20.11 -2.83 -14.20
C LYS A 213 19.41 -2.93 -12.84
N ASP A 214 18.65 -1.89 -12.49
CA ASP A 214 17.91 -1.86 -11.22
C ASP A 214 16.62 -2.68 -11.32
N GLY A 215 16.02 -2.76 -12.51
CA GLY A 215 14.83 -3.56 -12.77
C GLY A 215 15.11 -5.07 -12.72
N THR A 216 16.20 -5.56 -13.30
CA THR A 216 16.61 -6.97 -13.17
C THR A 216 16.79 -7.35 -11.71
N PHE A 217 17.49 -6.52 -10.93
CA PHE A 217 17.64 -6.75 -9.49
C PHE A 217 16.28 -6.78 -8.77
N LEU A 218 15.37 -5.85 -9.09
CA LEU A 218 14.05 -5.81 -8.48
C LEU A 218 13.24 -7.06 -8.83
N LEU A 219 13.27 -7.51 -10.08
CA LEU A 219 12.56 -8.72 -10.52
C LEU A 219 13.10 -9.97 -9.83
N GLU A 220 14.42 -10.12 -9.73
CA GLU A 220 15.05 -11.22 -9.00
C GLU A 220 14.57 -11.27 -7.54
N GLU A 221 14.55 -10.13 -6.84
CA GLU A 221 14.08 -10.05 -5.46
C GLU A 221 12.58 -10.37 -5.33
N VAL A 222 11.74 -9.94 -6.27
CA VAL A 222 10.32 -10.28 -6.31
C VAL A 222 10.11 -11.79 -6.50
N MET A 223 10.85 -12.39 -7.43
CA MET A 223 10.75 -13.83 -7.71
C MET A 223 11.27 -14.69 -6.56
N LEU A 224 12.32 -14.25 -5.87
CA LEU A 224 12.90 -14.98 -4.72
C LEU A 224 12.06 -14.86 -3.45
N SER A 225 11.49 -13.68 -3.18
CA SER A 225 10.69 -13.46 -1.97
C SER A 225 9.28 -14.02 -2.09
N GLY A 226 8.71 -14.02 -3.27
CA GLY A 226 7.31 -14.39 -3.48
C GLY A 226 6.34 -13.50 -2.72
N ASN A 227 5.09 -13.92 -2.64
CA ASN A 227 4.05 -13.17 -1.96
C ASN A 227 4.30 -13.14 -0.44
N PHE A 228 4.52 -11.93 0.13
CA PHE A 228 4.82 -11.68 1.55
C PHE A 228 6.04 -12.46 2.08
N GLY A 229 7.02 -12.78 1.25
CA GLY A 229 8.25 -13.44 1.67
C GLY A 229 8.07 -14.90 2.14
N LYS A 230 6.89 -15.48 2.02
CA LYS A 230 6.57 -16.85 2.49
C LYS A 230 7.44 -17.92 1.85
N GLN A 231 7.96 -17.67 0.65
CA GLN A 231 8.78 -18.62 -0.11
C GLN A 231 10.27 -18.34 -0.01
N ASP A 232 10.67 -17.24 0.64
CA ASP A 232 12.09 -16.85 0.72
C ASP A 232 12.88 -17.78 1.65
N ALA A 233 13.56 -18.74 1.04
CA ALA A 233 14.40 -19.70 1.76
C ALA A 233 15.49 -19.03 2.62
N ARG A 234 15.90 -17.79 2.26
CA ARG A 234 16.88 -16.98 3.01
C ARG A 234 16.36 -16.50 4.36
N GLN A 235 15.04 -16.61 4.59
CA GLN A 235 14.36 -16.15 5.81
C GLN A 235 13.98 -17.30 6.76
N LYS A 236 14.13 -18.57 6.33
CA LYS A 236 13.80 -19.73 7.17
C LYS A 236 14.59 -19.70 8.48
N GLY A 237 13.90 -19.84 9.61
CA GLY A 237 14.49 -19.87 10.96
C GLY A 237 14.96 -18.53 11.52
N LEU A 238 14.80 -17.42 10.78
CA LEU A 238 15.22 -16.10 11.25
C LEU A 238 14.15 -15.38 12.08
N TYR A 239 12.90 -15.85 12.02
CA TYR A 239 11.80 -15.32 12.83
C TYR A 239 11.71 -15.94 14.24
N ASP A 240 12.51 -16.95 14.55
CA ASP A 240 12.45 -17.72 15.81
C ASP A 240 12.92 -16.89 17.04
N SER A 241 13.57 -15.76 16.84
CA SER A 241 13.92 -14.84 17.92
C SER A 241 13.81 -13.37 17.49
N LYS A 242 13.48 -12.49 18.46
CA LYS A 242 13.39 -11.04 18.25
C LYS A 242 14.70 -10.45 17.72
N TRP A 243 15.85 -10.97 18.17
CA TRP A 243 17.18 -10.54 17.72
C TRP A 243 17.48 -10.97 16.29
N LYS A 244 17.18 -12.22 15.92
CA LYS A 244 17.34 -12.70 14.55
C LYS A 244 16.44 -11.92 13.59
N SER A 245 15.19 -11.69 13.97
CA SER A 245 14.23 -10.88 13.19
C SER A 245 14.70 -9.43 13.00
N PHE A 246 15.33 -8.83 14.03
CA PHE A 246 15.91 -7.49 13.92
C PHE A 246 17.02 -7.45 12.87
N TRP A 247 17.98 -8.37 12.93
CA TRP A 247 19.10 -8.43 11.98
C TRP A 247 18.66 -8.80 10.57
N LEU A 248 17.62 -9.62 10.41
CA LEU A 248 17.04 -9.93 9.12
C LEU A 248 16.54 -8.66 8.40
N VAL A 249 15.74 -7.87 9.09
CA VAL A 249 15.22 -6.62 8.49
C VAL A 249 16.32 -5.62 8.21
N HIS A 250 17.34 -5.54 9.08
CA HIS A 250 18.52 -4.70 8.82
C HIS A 250 19.32 -5.19 7.61
N GLY A 251 19.51 -6.49 7.45
CA GLY A 251 20.14 -7.08 6.27
C GLY A 251 19.38 -6.76 4.98
N LYS A 252 18.04 -6.80 5.02
CA LYS A 252 17.20 -6.37 3.88
C LYS A 252 17.43 -4.90 3.53
N THR A 253 17.51 -3.99 4.52
CA THR A 253 17.73 -2.57 4.23
C THR A 253 19.08 -2.31 3.54
N PHE A 254 20.12 -3.04 3.85
CA PHE A 254 21.40 -2.97 3.13
C PHE A 254 21.30 -3.49 1.71
N ARG A 255 20.59 -4.58 1.48
CA ARG A 255 20.37 -5.13 0.13
C ARG A 255 19.69 -4.12 -0.79
N PHE A 256 18.72 -3.38 -0.27
CA PHE A 256 17.98 -2.36 -1.02
C PHE A 256 18.56 -0.94 -0.91
N TRP A 257 19.78 -0.77 -0.41
CA TRP A 257 20.49 0.50 -0.30
C TRP A 257 20.46 1.35 -1.58
N ARG A 258 20.47 0.69 -2.73
CA ARG A 258 20.38 1.37 -4.03
C ARG A 258 19.09 2.16 -4.21
N PHE A 259 18.00 1.77 -3.56
CA PHE A 259 16.70 2.44 -3.64
C PHE A 259 16.47 3.43 -2.49
N ASP A 260 16.94 3.13 -1.28
CA ASP A 260 16.90 4.08 -0.17
C ASP A 260 18.11 3.91 0.78
N ARG A 261 19.03 4.86 0.68
CA ARG A 261 20.25 4.88 1.49
C ARG A 261 20.01 5.13 2.97
N TRP A 262 18.87 5.73 3.31
CA TRP A 262 18.53 6.08 4.68
C TRP A 262 17.60 5.09 5.37
N ALA A 263 17.10 4.08 4.65
CA ALA A 263 16.19 3.08 5.21
C ALA A 263 16.78 2.36 6.42
N TRP A 264 18.08 2.01 6.40
CA TRP A 264 18.76 1.34 7.50
C TRP A 264 18.79 2.19 8.77
N PHE A 265 18.91 3.50 8.63
CA PHE A 265 18.94 4.44 9.77
C PHE A 265 17.53 4.66 10.34
N TRP A 266 16.55 4.91 9.46
CA TRP A 266 15.20 5.22 9.90
C TRP A 266 14.39 4.00 10.36
N SER A 267 14.68 2.79 9.86
CA SER A 267 13.93 1.58 10.20
C SER A 267 13.94 1.26 11.71
N PRO A 268 15.08 1.20 12.42
CA PRO A 268 15.07 0.95 13.86
C PRO A 268 14.43 2.09 14.66
N ILE A 269 14.67 3.34 14.27
CA ILE A 269 14.06 4.51 14.91
C ILE A 269 12.53 4.45 14.78
N HIS A 270 12.04 4.13 13.58
CA HIS A 270 10.61 3.98 13.34
C HIS A 270 9.98 2.89 14.23
N ARG A 271 10.63 1.73 14.37
CA ARG A 271 10.14 0.64 15.22
C ARG A 271 10.02 1.06 16.68
N VAL A 272 11.04 1.74 17.21
CA VAL A 272 11.02 2.25 18.59
C VAL A 272 9.89 3.28 18.75
N ARG A 273 9.78 4.24 17.83
CA ARG A 273 8.72 5.25 17.85
C ARG A 273 7.34 4.64 17.76
N SER A 274 7.17 3.63 16.89
CA SER A 274 5.89 2.90 16.74
C SER A 274 5.52 2.21 18.05
N LYS A 275 6.48 1.54 18.70
CA LYS A 275 6.24 0.88 19.98
C LYS A 275 5.90 1.87 21.10
N ILE A 276 6.63 3.00 21.19
CA ILE A 276 6.31 4.07 22.16
C ILE A 276 4.91 4.63 21.88
N TRP A 277 4.55 4.82 20.61
CA TRP A 277 3.23 5.30 20.21
C TRP A 277 2.11 4.37 20.65
N GLN A 278 2.29 3.04 20.48
CA GLN A 278 1.37 2.01 20.96
C GLN A 278 1.23 2.03 22.50
N LEU A 279 2.36 1.99 23.22
CA LEU A 279 2.39 1.98 24.69
C LEU A 279 1.71 3.21 25.31
N LYS A 280 1.92 4.41 24.75
CA LYS A 280 1.26 5.64 25.20
C LYS A 280 -0.26 5.61 25.04
N ARG A 281 -0.80 4.71 24.23
CA ARG A 281 -2.23 4.51 23.97
C ARG A 281 -2.81 3.27 24.64
N GLY A 282 -2.03 2.58 25.48
CA GLY A 282 -2.46 1.41 26.22
C GLY A 282 -2.44 0.10 25.43
N TYR A 283 -1.81 0.09 24.23
CA TYR A 283 -1.66 -1.11 23.41
C TYR A 283 -0.28 -1.75 23.64
N LYS A 284 -0.27 -3.10 23.80
CA LYS A 284 0.96 -3.87 24.11
C LYS A 284 1.59 -4.49 22.88
#